data_21580ea84efb02fac3607d035b813655
#
_entry.id   21580ea84efb02fac3607d035b813655
#
_cell.length_a   1.000
_cell.length_b   1.000
_cell.length_c   1.000
_cell.angle_alpha   90.00
_cell.angle_beta   90.00
_cell.angle_gamma   90.00
#
_symmetry.space_group_name_H-M   'P 1'
#
loop_
_entity.id
_entity.type
_entity.pdbx_description
1 polymer ?
#
loop_
_entity_poly.entity_id
_entity_poly.type
_entity_poly.pdbx_seq_one_letter_code
_entity_poly.pdbx_strand_id
1 'polypeptide(L)'
;MVPKGYNWHLATRWKDPLFSDIPEFDHTTRGTAASQAGAFGDNNDGMAIFTDQDGHQILIANNEYTNRSVMWGNNPDGKYASDDDINKGKNAHGLTAVELKEIDGRWQIVKDSRLNCRFTPDEPMEITGPARGHALMKTNADSQGVTVLGTFNNCGNGRTPWGTYLACEENFNGYFGTANPDSFTQDAAQKRYGVSGKDRGYGWWKVDPRF
;
A
#
# COMPACT_ATOMS: atom_id res chain seq x y z
N MET A 1 9.39 26.16 0.04
CA MET A 1 9.76 27.32 0.88
C MET A 1 9.16 27.10 2.26
N VAL A 2 9.94 27.22 3.33
CA VAL A 2 9.45 27.05 4.72
C VAL A 2 9.17 28.44 5.29
N PRO A 3 8.00 28.69 5.88
CA PRO A 3 7.66 29.97 6.49
C PRO A 3 8.66 30.36 7.59
N LYS A 4 8.83 31.68 7.81
CA LYS A 4 9.70 32.19 8.89
C LYS A 4 9.20 31.68 10.25
N GLY A 5 10.10 31.13 11.06
CA GLY A 5 9.78 30.57 12.38
C GLY A 5 9.40 29.07 12.36
N TYR A 6 9.40 28.45 11.18
CA TYR A 6 9.17 27.00 11.02
C TYR A 6 10.43 26.32 10.52
N ASN A 7 10.65 25.09 10.94
CA ASN A 7 11.64 24.17 10.41
C ASN A 7 10.95 22.93 9.87
N TRP A 8 11.64 22.15 9.06
CA TRP A 8 11.15 20.87 8.58
C TRP A 8 12.23 19.79 8.73
N HIS A 9 11.79 18.57 8.86
CA HIS A 9 12.66 17.39 8.81
C HIS A 9 11.86 16.21 8.24
N LEU A 10 12.59 15.23 7.72
CA LEU A 10 11.99 13.98 7.27
C LEU A 10 11.73 13.11 8.49
N ALA A 11 10.47 12.67 8.67
CA ALA A 11 10.10 11.70 9.68
C ALA A 11 10.20 10.27 9.13
N THR A 12 9.73 10.06 7.89
CA THR A 12 9.74 8.76 7.20
C THR A 12 9.97 8.96 5.71
N ARG A 13 10.50 7.92 5.06
CA ARG A 13 10.69 7.86 3.60
C ARG A 13 10.23 6.49 3.09
N TRP A 14 9.90 6.43 1.84
CA TRP A 14 9.78 5.14 1.17
C TRP A 14 11.01 4.26 1.45
N LYS A 15 10.78 3.00 1.80
CA LYS A 15 11.82 2.02 2.11
C LYS A 15 12.53 2.19 3.45
N ASP A 16 12.18 3.14 4.30
CA ASP A 16 12.69 3.15 5.67
C ASP A 16 12.26 1.86 6.37
N PRO A 17 13.19 1.06 6.93
CA PRO A 17 12.86 -0.23 7.55
C PRO A 17 12.10 -0.03 8.86
N LEU A 18 11.04 -0.84 9.05
CA LEU A 18 10.24 -0.86 10.26
C LEU A 18 10.85 -1.80 11.32
N PHE A 19 11.65 -2.75 10.87
CA PHE A 19 12.24 -3.81 11.70
C PHE A 19 13.75 -3.90 11.46
N SER A 20 14.49 -4.38 12.47
CA SER A 20 15.97 -4.42 12.44
C SER A 20 16.51 -5.44 11.44
N ASP A 21 15.73 -6.49 11.11
CA ASP A 21 16.08 -7.52 10.13
C ASP A 21 15.84 -7.08 8.68
N ILE A 22 15.17 -5.93 8.47
CA ILE A 22 14.96 -5.37 7.14
C ILE A 22 16.15 -4.48 6.76
N PRO A 23 16.78 -4.73 5.61
CA PRO A 23 17.94 -3.94 5.19
C PRO A 23 17.57 -2.48 4.88
N GLU A 24 18.51 -1.59 5.16
CA GLU A 24 18.42 -0.19 4.73
C GLU A 24 18.30 -0.07 3.21
N PHE A 25 17.78 1.07 2.75
CA PHE A 25 17.61 1.32 1.32
C PHE A 25 18.96 1.37 0.59
N ASP A 26 19.09 0.55 -0.44
CA ASP A 26 20.23 0.54 -1.36
C ASP A 26 19.82 1.12 -2.72
N HIS A 27 20.45 2.23 -3.09
CA HIS A 27 20.19 2.93 -4.36
C HIS A 27 20.54 2.08 -5.60
N THR A 28 21.43 1.11 -5.47
CA THR A 28 21.86 0.26 -6.59
C THR A 28 20.84 -0.79 -6.94
N THR A 29 20.39 -1.54 -5.92
CA THR A 29 19.48 -2.68 -6.11
C THR A 29 18.01 -2.28 -6.00
N ARG A 30 17.70 -1.18 -5.31
CA ARG A 30 16.34 -0.77 -4.94
C ARG A 30 15.59 -1.78 -4.07
N GLY A 31 16.30 -2.78 -3.53
CA GLY A 31 15.78 -3.82 -2.67
C GLY A 31 14.89 -4.85 -3.40
N THR A 32 14.28 -5.74 -2.64
CA THR A 32 13.45 -6.86 -3.07
C THR A 32 12.01 -6.75 -2.56
N ALA A 33 11.12 -7.63 -3.03
CA ALA A 33 9.76 -7.75 -2.52
C ALA A 33 9.74 -8.04 -1.01
N ALA A 34 10.60 -8.96 -0.54
CA ALA A 34 10.71 -9.31 0.87
C ALA A 34 11.13 -8.11 1.73
N SER A 35 12.14 -7.34 1.29
CA SER A 35 12.57 -6.15 2.03
C SER A 35 11.53 -5.02 2.01
N GLN A 36 10.68 -4.94 0.98
CA GLN A 36 9.59 -3.95 0.93
C GLN A 36 8.43 -4.32 1.86
N ALA A 37 8.17 -5.61 2.07
CA ALA A 37 7.09 -6.04 2.97
C ALA A 37 7.28 -5.56 4.42
N GLY A 38 8.52 -5.38 4.87
CA GLY A 38 8.85 -4.87 6.21
C GLY A 38 9.33 -3.41 6.25
N ALA A 39 9.12 -2.65 5.17
CA ALA A 39 9.56 -1.27 5.06
C ALA A 39 8.40 -0.32 4.76
N PHE A 40 8.58 0.97 5.04
CA PHE A 40 7.60 2.02 4.76
C PHE A 40 7.23 2.05 3.27
N GLY A 41 5.93 2.22 2.97
CA GLY A 41 5.42 2.20 1.60
C GLY A 41 5.69 3.48 0.80
N ASP A 42 5.30 3.47 -0.47
CA ASP A 42 5.54 4.56 -1.42
C ASP A 42 4.32 5.50 -1.52
N ASN A 43 4.54 6.69 -2.06
CA ASN A 43 3.54 7.73 -2.32
C ASN A 43 2.55 7.92 -1.17
N ASN A 44 3.04 8.54 -0.10
CA ASN A 44 2.26 8.79 1.10
C ASN A 44 1.17 9.83 0.81
N ASP A 45 -0.07 9.48 1.11
CA ASP A 45 -1.22 10.35 0.97
C ASP A 45 -1.90 10.56 2.33
N GLY A 46 -3.18 10.26 2.46
CA GLY A 46 -3.92 10.45 3.70
C GLY A 46 -3.19 9.85 4.91
N MET A 47 -3.10 10.60 6.00
CA MET A 47 -2.41 10.15 7.20
C MET A 47 -3.04 10.72 8.48
N ALA A 48 -2.83 10.00 9.58
CA ALA A 48 -3.22 10.47 10.91
C ALA A 48 -2.27 9.97 11.98
N ILE A 49 -2.13 10.74 13.05
CA ILE A 49 -1.39 10.32 14.25
C ILE A 49 -2.40 9.99 15.36
N PHE A 50 -2.19 8.84 15.97
CA PHE A 50 -2.92 8.37 17.13
C PHE A 50 -1.99 8.32 18.34
N THR A 51 -2.56 8.56 19.51
CA THR A 51 -1.86 8.36 20.78
C THR A 51 -2.55 7.22 21.50
N ASP A 52 -1.81 6.16 21.86
CA ASP A 52 -2.37 5.06 22.65
C ASP A 52 -2.47 5.41 24.15
N GLN A 53 -2.93 4.46 24.96
CA GLN A 53 -3.11 4.66 26.40
C GLN A 53 -1.77 4.82 27.16
N ASP A 54 -0.69 4.32 26.59
CA ASP A 54 0.66 4.40 27.15
C ASP A 54 1.42 5.64 26.67
N GLY A 55 0.80 6.45 25.79
CA GLY A 55 1.36 7.70 25.28
C GLY A 55 2.21 7.54 24.01
N HIS A 56 2.27 6.33 23.40
CA HIS A 56 2.96 6.13 22.15
C HIS A 56 2.28 6.89 21.00
N GLN A 57 3.08 7.49 20.14
CA GLN A 57 2.58 8.18 18.95
C GLN A 57 2.64 7.24 17.75
N ILE A 58 1.50 6.94 17.17
CA ILE A 58 1.37 6.00 16.04
C ILE A 58 0.96 6.79 14.81
N LEU A 59 1.85 6.89 13.83
CA LEU A 59 1.51 7.40 12.51
C LEU A 59 0.91 6.26 11.69
N ILE A 60 -0.27 6.49 11.13
CA ILE A 60 -0.84 5.65 10.07
C ILE A 60 -0.86 6.47 8.79
N ALA A 61 -0.28 5.95 7.73
CA ALA A 61 -0.20 6.61 6.43
C ALA A 61 -0.67 5.68 5.31
N ASN A 62 -1.47 6.22 4.40
CA ASN A 62 -1.79 5.59 3.13
C ASN A 62 -0.54 5.54 2.26
N ASN A 63 -0.33 4.41 1.58
CA ASN A 63 0.69 4.24 0.56
C ASN A 63 -0.04 3.96 -0.76
N GLU A 64 -0.32 5.02 -1.50
CA GLU A 64 -1.31 5.03 -2.57
C GLU A 64 -0.89 4.23 -3.79
N TYR A 65 0.17 4.66 -4.48
CA TYR A 65 0.68 4.03 -5.70
C TYR A 65 2.21 3.94 -5.68
N THR A 66 2.83 3.46 -6.74
CA THR A 66 4.29 3.45 -6.85
C THR A 66 4.79 4.35 -7.96
N ASN A 67 5.84 5.11 -7.66
CA ASN A 67 6.59 5.85 -8.67
C ASN A 67 7.54 4.88 -9.39
N ARG A 68 7.10 4.38 -10.54
CA ARG A 68 7.78 3.31 -11.29
C ARG A 68 9.23 3.61 -11.62
N SER A 69 9.54 4.83 -12.06
CA SER A 69 10.90 5.22 -12.39
C SER A 69 11.81 5.30 -11.14
N VAL A 70 11.24 5.47 -9.97
CA VAL A 70 11.97 5.40 -8.70
C VAL A 70 12.04 3.95 -8.23
N MET A 71 10.92 3.22 -8.22
CA MET A 71 10.83 1.83 -7.77
C MET A 71 11.75 0.88 -8.54
N TRP A 72 11.77 1.02 -9.86
CA TRP A 72 12.54 0.17 -10.80
C TRP A 72 13.55 0.97 -11.62
N GLY A 73 14.01 2.12 -11.10
CA GLY A 73 14.95 2.99 -11.83
C GLY A 73 16.34 2.39 -12.08
N ASN A 74 16.64 1.23 -11.46
CA ASN A 74 17.80 0.41 -11.72
C ASN A 74 17.62 -0.57 -12.89
N ASN A 75 16.40 -0.77 -13.37
CA ASN A 75 16.08 -1.63 -14.51
C ASN A 75 16.03 -0.83 -15.81
N PRO A 76 16.26 -1.49 -16.97
CA PRO A 76 16.05 -0.85 -18.26
C PRO A 76 14.63 -0.26 -18.38
N ASP A 77 14.55 0.96 -18.91
CA ASP A 77 13.29 1.70 -19.12
C ASP A 77 12.48 2.02 -17.83
N GLY A 78 13.07 1.82 -16.64
CA GLY A 78 12.37 2.07 -15.36
C GLY A 78 11.11 1.22 -15.19
N LYS A 79 11.14 -0.03 -15.65
CA LYS A 79 10.03 -0.99 -15.57
C LYS A 79 10.40 -2.20 -14.75
N TYR A 80 9.40 -2.93 -14.25
CA TYR A 80 9.64 -4.24 -13.63
C TYR A 80 10.26 -5.21 -14.64
N ALA A 81 11.24 -6.01 -14.20
CA ALA A 81 11.95 -6.99 -15.01
C ALA A 81 11.73 -8.44 -14.51
N SER A 82 11.13 -8.61 -13.34
CA SER A 82 10.90 -9.91 -12.70
C SER A 82 9.63 -9.92 -11.88
N ASP A 83 9.19 -11.11 -11.47
CA ASP A 83 8.07 -11.28 -10.53
C ASP A 83 8.38 -10.67 -9.17
N ASP A 84 9.64 -10.68 -8.72
CA ASP A 84 10.07 -10.01 -7.50
C ASP A 84 9.89 -8.49 -7.61
N ASP A 85 10.20 -7.89 -8.75
CA ASP A 85 9.96 -6.47 -8.98
C ASP A 85 8.46 -6.12 -8.92
N ILE A 86 7.60 -6.96 -9.51
CA ILE A 86 6.15 -6.77 -9.46
C ILE A 86 5.65 -6.86 -8.01
N ASN A 87 6.08 -7.89 -7.27
CA ASN A 87 5.72 -8.07 -5.87
C ASN A 87 6.31 -6.97 -4.97
N LYS A 88 7.50 -6.46 -5.26
CA LYS A 88 8.07 -5.28 -4.60
C LYS A 88 7.16 -4.06 -4.77
N GLY A 89 6.72 -3.79 -5.99
CA GLY A 89 5.76 -2.73 -6.28
C GLY A 89 4.44 -2.94 -5.53
N LYS A 90 3.91 -4.16 -5.52
CA LYS A 90 2.69 -4.53 -4.80
C LYS A 90 2.84 -4.29 -3.29
N ASN A 91 3.94 -4.75 -2.68
CA ASN A 91 4.22 -4.56 -1.25
C ASN A 91 4.47 -3.10 -0.84
N ALA A 92 4.69 -2.20 -1.78
CA ALA A 92 4.85 -0.77 -1.50
C ALA A 92 3.51 -0.03 -1.36
N HIS A 93 2.39 -0.67 -1.72
CA HIS A 93 1.04 -0.13 -1.57
C HIS A 93 0.42 -0.45 -0.20
N GLY A 94 -0.77 0.08 0.03
CA GLY A 94 -1.60 -0.20 1.19
C GLY A 94 -1.44 0.81 2.30
N LEU A 95 -1.23 0.37 3.54
CA LEU A 95 -1.07 1.24 4.70
C LEU A 95 0.21 0.88 5.45
N THR A 96 0.81 1.89 6.07
CA THR A 96 1.88 1.72 7.06
C THR A 96 1.44 2.30 8.40
N ALA A 97 1.46 1.50 9.46
CA ALA A 97 1.39 1.98 10.84
C ALA A 97 2.78 1.90 11.46
N VAL A 98 3.26 3.01 12.06
CA VAL A 98 4.57 3.05 12.73
C VAL A 98 4.50 3.85 14.03
N GLU A 99 5.18 3.35 15.05
CA GLU A 99 5.46 4.14 16.23
C GLU A 99 6.52 5.20 15.91
N LEU A 100 6.22 6.44 16.25
CA LEU A 100 7.14 7.57 16.16
C LEU A 100 7.54 8.03 17.56
N LYS A 101 8.81 8.38 17.73
CA LYS A 101 9.35 9.01 18.92
C LYS A 101 10.10 10.28 18.54
N GLU A 102 9.92 11.32 19.34
CA GLU A 102 10.71 12.53 19.20
C GLU A 102 12.05 12.35 19.91
N ILE A 103 13.14 12.52 19.15
CA ILE A 103 14.52 12.46 19.62
C ILE A 103 15.22 13.72 19.13
N ASP A 104 15.73 14.54 20.04
CA ASP A 104 16.41 15.81 19.73
C ASP A 104 15.60 16.74 18.81
N GLY A 105 14.28 16.84 19.07
CA GLY A 105 13.37 17.69 18.31
C GLY A 105 13.00 17.13 16.92
N ARG A 106 13.25 15.85 16.65
CA ARG A 106 12.93 15.18 15.38
C ARG A 106 12.16 13.89 15.59
N TRP A 107 11.09 13.72 14.87
CA TRP A 107 10.33 12.49 14.84
C TRP A 107 11.08 11.41 14.06
N GLN A 108 11.19 10.21 14.64
CA GLN A 108 11.89 9.06 14.08
C GLN A 108 11.07 7.80 14.31
N ILE A 109 11.17 6.83 13.38
CA ILE A 109 10.55 5.50 13.53
C ILE A 109 11.24 4.77 14.69
N VAL A 110 10.44 4.20 15.58
CA VAL A 110 10.90 3.23 16.59
C VAL A 110 10.93 1.86 15.92
N LYS A 111 12.12 1.41 15.46
CA LYS A 111 12.26 0.07 14.86
C LYS A 111 11.88 -1.02 15.87
N ASP A 112 11.37 -2.13 15.35
CA ASP A 112 10.94 -3.30 16.13
C ASP A 112 9.81 -3.02 17.15
N SER A 113 9.16 -1.87 17.05
CA SER A 113 7.97 -1.64 17.87
C SER A 113 6.87 -2.65 17.51
N ARG A 114 6.18 -3.18 18.53
CA ARG A 114 5.00 -4.03 18.36
C ARG A 114 3.83 -3.32 17.66
N LEU A 115 3.91 -2.00 17.56
CA LEU A 115 2.90 -1.14 16.91
C LEU A 115 3.19 -0.94 15.43
N ASN A 116 4.37 -1.37 14.94
CA ASN A 116 4.71 -1.29 13.53
C ASN A 116 3.99 -2.40 12.76
N CYS A 117 3.31 -2.01 11.69
CA CYS A 117 2.57 -2.93 10.85
C CYS A 117 2.48 -2.43 9.41
N ARG A 118 2.46 -3.37 8.46
CA ARG A 118 2.16 -3.14 7.05
C ARG A 118 0.86 -3.84 6.70
N PHE A 119 -0.05 -3.11 6.08
CA PHE A 119 -1.25 -3.66 5.43
C PHE A 119 -1.03 -3.56 3.93
N THR A 120 -0.70 -4.67 3.30
CA THR A 120 -0.44 -4.75 1.85
C THR A 120 -1.69 -5.22 1.11
N PRO A 121 -1.70 -5.25 -0.24
CA PRO A 121 -2.81 -5.82 -1.01
C PRO A 121 -3.12 -7.30 -0.74
N ASP A 122 -2.31 -7.99 0.04
CA ASP A 122 -2.49 -9.40 0.42
C ASP A 122 -3.06 -9.60 1.83
N GLU A 123 -3.35 -8.51 2.54
CA GLU A 123 -3.89 -8.61 3.91
C GLU A 123 -5.35 -9.08 3.90
N PRO A 124 -5.69 -10.14 4.65
CA PRO A 124 -7.08 -10.58 4.78
C PRO A 124 -7.92 -9.56 5.55
N MET A 125 -8.97 -9.07 4.91
CA MET A 125 -9.92 -8.11 5.48
C MET A 125 -11.29 -8.75 5.64
N GLU A 126 -11.94 -8.53 6.78
CA GLU A 126 -13.30 -8.99 7.00
C GLU A 126 -14.30 -8.05 6.31
N ILE A 127 -15.22 -8.62 5.52
CA ILE A 127 -16.37 -7.89 4.98
C ILE A 127 -17.42 -7.80 6.07
N THR A 128 -17.84 -6.59 6.42
CA THR A 128 -18.86 -6.32 7.43
C THR A 128 -20.08 -5.62 6.82
N GLY A 129 -21.10 -5.39 7.66
CA GLY A 129 -22.31 -4.67 7.26
C GLY A 129 -23.29 -5.52 6.43
N PRO A 130 -24.35 -4.90 5.84
CA PRO A 130 -25.46 -5.61 5.23
C PRO A 130 -25.11 -6.35 3.95
N ALA A 131 -23.99 -6.02 3.30
CA ALA A 131 -23.54 -6.69 2.08
C ALA A 131 -22.75 -7.99 2.37
N ARG A 132 -22.34 -8.25 3.61
CA ARG A 132 -21.58 -9.43 4.01
C ARG A 132 -22.33 -10.72 3.60
N GLY A 133 -21.65 -11.57 2.84
CA GLY A 133 -22.22 -12.83 2.33
C GLY A 133 -23.18 -12.69 1.15
N HIS A 134 -23.43 -11.47 0.65
CA HIS A 134 -24.26 -11.28 -0.54
C HIS A 134 -23.65 -11.96 -1.77
N ALA A 135 -24.47 -12.42 -2.70
CA ALA A 135 -24.00 -13.14 -3.89
C ALA A 135 -22.93 -12.38 -4.70
N LEU A 136 -23.04 -11.04 -4.78
CA LEU A 136 -22.08 -10.18 -5.47
C LEU A 136 -20.75 -10.00 -4.73
N MET A 137 -20.65 -10.41 -3.46
CA MET A 137 -19.42 -10.38 -2.67
C MET A 137 -18.65 -11.70 -2.76
N LYS A 138 -19.25 -12.74 -3.33
CA LYS A 138 -18.63 -14.05 -3.48
C LYS A 138 -17.68 -14.06 -4.65
N THR A 139 -16.48 -14.62 -4.42
CA THR A 139 -15.44 -14.79 -5.45
C THR A 139 -14.96 -16.23 -5.48
N ASN A 140 -14.14 -16.59 -6.46
CA ASN A 140 -13.50 -17.91 -6.50
C ASN A 140 -12.58 -18.14 -5.29
N ALA A 141 -12.00 -17.09 -4.72
CA ALA A 141 -11.15 -17.15 -3.54
C ALA A 141 -11.95 -17.19 -2.23
N ASP A 142 -13.17 -16.63 -2.21
CA ASP A 142 -14.07 -16.63 -1.06
C ASP A 142 -15.52 -16.91 -1.49
N SER A 143 -15.92 -18.16 -1.41
CA SER A 143 -17.29 -18.61 -1.74
C SER A 143 -18.35 -18.14 -0.74
N GLN A 144 -17.96 -17.65 0.42
CA GLN A 144 -18.87 -17.15 1.45
C GLN A 144 -19.15 -15.64 1.29
N GLY A 145 -18.27 -14.88 0.64
CA GLY A 145 -18.39 -13.43 0.49
C GLY A 145 -18.22 -12.69 1.82
N VAL A 146 -17.28 -13.14 2.64
CA VAL A 146 -17.03 -12.62 4.01
C VAL A 146 -15.62 -12.10 4.20
N THR A 147 -14.72 -12.40 3.27
CA THR A 147 -13.32 -12.00 3.29
C THR A 147 -12.89 -11.40 1.95
N VAL A 148 -12.09 -10.37 1.98
CA VAL A 148 -11.42 -9.80 0.81
C VAL A 148 -9.96 -9.56 1.14
N LEU A 149 -9.07 -9.72 0.16
CA LEU A 149 -7.69 -9.31 0.33
C LEU A 149 -7.55 -7.85 -0.13
N GLY A 150 -6.92 -7.04 0.66
CA GLY A 150 -6.71 -5.62 0.44
C GLY A 150 -5.69 -5.08 1.44
N THR A 151 -5.29 -3.88 1.27
CA THR A 151 -5.87 -2.76 0.51
C THR A 151 -4.82 -2.16 -0.44
N PHE A 152 -5.24 -1.39 -1.42
CA PHE A 152 -4.33 -0.74 -2.36
C PHE A 152 -4.94 0.54 -2.95
N ASN A 153 -4.09 1.39 -3.49
CA ASN A 153 -4.42 2.71 -3.99
C ASN A 153 -5.23 3.55 -2.99
N ASN A 154 -4.78 3.55 -1.75
CA ASN A 154 -5.44 4.25 -0.65
C ASN A 154 -5.08 5.73 -0.69
N CYS A 155 -6.06 6.58 -1.01
CA CYS A 155 -5.92 8.03 -1.13
C CYS A 155 -6.48 8.73 0.11
N GLY A 156 -7.80 8.93 0.18
CA GLY A 156 -8.45 9.60 1.30
C GLY A 156 -8.42 8.80 2.59
N ASN A 157 -8.40 9.52 3.72
CA ASN A 157 -8.47 8.93 5.04
C ASN A 157 -9.42 9.67 5.97
N GLY A 158 -9.76 9.04 7.08
CA GLY A 158 -10.51 9.65 8.16
C GLY A 158 -10.22 9.02 9.52
N ARG A 159 -10.56 9.75 10.58
CA ARG A 159 -10.56 9.24 11.96
C ARG A 159 -11.98 9.20 12.48
N THR A 160 -12.35 8.08 13.09
CA THR A 160 -13.61 8.01 13.82
C THR A 160 -13.47 8.62 15.23
N PRO A 161 -14.57 9.09 15.84
CA PRO A 161 -14.53 9.57 17.22
C PRO A 161 -14.09 8.51 18.24
N TRP A 162 -14.23 7.23 17.92
CA TRP A 162 -13.82 6.10 18.77
C TRP A 162 -12.42 5.56 18.48
N GLY A 163 -11.61 6.28 17.66
CA GLY A 163 -10.19 6.00 17.51
C GLY A 163 -9.81 4.98 16.42
N THR A 164 -10.68 4.70 15.43
CA THR A 164 -10.32 3.90 14.26
C THR A 164 -9.84 4.77 13.10
N TYR A 165 -8.94 4.23 12.29
CA TYR A 165 -8.52 4.79 11.01
C TYR A 165 -9.40 4.26 9.89
N LEU A 166 -9.83 5.13 8.99
CA LEU A 166 -10.55 4.79 7.76
C LEU A 166 -9.66 5.14 6.58
N ALA A 167 -9.63 4.27 5.58
CA ALA A 167 -8.96 4.52 4.31
C ALA A 167 -9.89 4.15 3.15
N CYS A 168 -9.77 4.88 2.06
CA CYS A 168 -10.56 4.66 0.85
C CYS A 168 -9.65 4.25 -0.30
N GLU A 169 -10.01 3.18 -1.01
CA GLU A 169 -9.37 2.80 -2.27
C GLU A 169 -9.85 3.71 -3.41
N GLU A 170 -8.92 4.11 -4.28
CA GLU A 170 -9.15 4.90 -5.47
C GLU A 170 -8.50 4.23 -6.67
N ASN A 171 -8.85 4.61 -7.89
CA ASN A 171 -8.18 4.19 -9.14
C ASN A 171 -7.84 2.68 -9.27
N PHE A 172 -8.49 1.82 -8.48
CA PHE A 172 -8.21 0.39 -8.39
C PHE A 172 -8.29 -0.34 -9.74
N ASN A 173 -9.08 0.19 -10.69
CA ASN A 173 -9.23 -0.36 -12.04
C ASN A 173 -7.93 -0.39 -12.86
N GLY A 174 -6.93 0.41 -12.45
CA GLY A 174 -5.63 0.49 -13.11
C GLY A 174 -4.67 -0.68 -12.83
N TYR A 175 -5.00 -1.54 -11.86
CA TYR A 175 -4.14 -2.65 -11.45
C TYR A 175 -4.48 -3.96 -12.15
N PHE A 176 -5.64 -4.03 -12.81
CA PHE A 176 -6.09 -5.21 -13.55
C PHE A 176 -5.50 -5.24 -14.95
N GLY A 177 -5.19 -6.44 -15.43
CA GLY A 177 -4.63 -6.62 -16.76
C GLY A 177 -4.85 -8.03 -17.29
N THR A 178 -4.52 -8.23 -18.57
CA THR A 178 -4.54 -9.54 -19.21
C THR A 178 -3.46 -9.62 -20.29
N ALA A 179 -3.03 -10.83 -20.62
CA ALA A 179 -2.10 -11.08 -21.71
C ALA A 179 -2.68 -10.70 -23.09
N ASN A 180 -4.00 -10.67 -23.24
CA ASN A 180 -4.69 -10.40 -24.49
C ASN A 180 -5.71 -9.27 -24.36
N PRO A 181 -5.27 -8.02 -24.10
CA PRO A 181 -6.18 -6.90 -23.83
C PRO A 181 -7.10 -6.55 -25.01
N ASP A 182 -6.67 -6.80 -26.25
CA ASP A 182 -7.46 -6.50 -27.45
C ASP A 182 -8.65 -7.45 -27.64
N SER A 183 -8.59 -8.65 -27.06
CA SER A 183 -9.70 -9.62 -27.07
C SER A 183 -10.51 -9.61 -25.76
N PHE A 184 -10.13 -8.78 -24.80
CA PHE A 184 -10.81 -8.70 -23.52
C PHE A 184 -12.20 -8.05 -23.66
N THR A 185 -13.22 -8.80 -23.28
CA THR A 185 -14.61 -8.31 -23.29
C THR A 185 -15.05 -8.02 -21.87
N GLN A 186 -15.37 -6.76 -21.60
CA GLN A 186 -15.84 -6.32 -20.29
C GLN A 186 -17.27 -6.80 -20.03
N ASP A 187 -17.53 -7.33 -18.84
CA ASP A 187 -18.89 -7.45 -18.32
C ASP A 187 -19.45 -6.06 -17.87
N ALA A 188 -20.69 -6.06 -17.39
CA ALA A 188 -21.35 -4.81 -16.99
C ALA A 188 -20.66 -4.11 -15.79
N ALA A 189 -20.15 -4.88 -14.82
CA ALA A 189 -19.45 -4.35 -13.66
C ALA A 189 -18.06 -3.80 -14.04
N GLN A 190 -17.29 -4.56 -14.81
CA GLN A 190 -15.97 -4.14 -15.31
C GLN A 190 -16.08 -2.88 -16.17
N LYS A 191 -17.11 -2.79 -17.01
CA LYS A 191 -17.37 -1.61 -17.82
C LYS A 191 -17.75 -0.39 -16.98
N ARG A 192 -18.57 -0.58 -15.95
CA ARG A 192 -18.95 0.46 -14.98
C ARG A 192 -17.75 1.03 -14.25
N TYR A 193 -16.82 0.18 -13.81
CA TYR A 193 -15.65 0.56 -13.03
C TYR A 193 -14.40 0.79 -13.87
N GLY A 194 -14.48 0.66 -15.19
CA GLY A 194 -13.37 0.96 -16.11
C GLY A 194 -12.23 -0.05 -16.08
N VAL A 195 -12.50 -1.31 -15.69
CA VAL A 195 -11.53 -2.41 -15.80
C VAL A 195 -11.42 -2.82 -17.25
N SER A 196 -10.34 -2.46 -17.92
CA SER A 196 -10.19 -2.61 -19.38
C SER A 196 -9.27 -3.76 -19.81
N GLY A 197 -8.70 -4.50 -18.88
CA GLY A 197 -7.71 -5.54 -19.17
C GLY A 197 -6.35 -5.01 -19.65
N LYS A 198 -6.19 -3.71 -19.80
CA LYS A 198 -4.91 -3.07 -20.19
C LYS A 198 -4.07 -2.81 -18.96
N ASP A 199 -2.90 -3.45 -18.90
CA ASP A 199 -1.91 -3.19 -17.85
C ASP A 199 -1.45 -1.71 -17.91
N ARG A 200 -1.65 -1.01 -16.81
CA ARG A 200 -1.13 0.35 -16.65
C ARG A 200 0.32 0.39 -16.15
N GLY A 201 1.02 -0.74 -16.20
CA GLY A 201 2.45 -0.87 -15.90
C GLY A 201 2.72 -1.29 -14.46
N TYR A 202 1.76 -1.86 -13.75
CA TYR A 202 1.94 -2.48 -12.44
C TYR A 202 2.26 -3.98 -12.55
N GLY A 203 1.71 -4.68 -13.55
CA GLY A 203 2.00 -6.08 -13.84
C GLY A 203 1.39 -7.08 -12.85
N TRP A 204 0.55 -6.67 -11.91
CA TRP A 204 0.05 -7.54 -10.82
C TRP A 204 -0.66 -8.79 -11.33
N TRP A 205 -1.40 -8.67 -12.44
CA TRP A 205 -2.09 -9.78 -13.08
C TRP A 205 -1.17 -10.94 -13.51
N LYS A 206 0.15 -10.71 -13.62
CA LYS A 206 1.14 -11.73 -13.98
C LYS A 206 1.49 -12.63 -12.81
N VAL A 207 1.40 -12.12 -11.59
CA VAL A 207 1.81 -12.82 -10.36
C VAL A 207 0.65 -13.13 -9.43
N ASP A 208 -0.52 -12.53 -9.67
CA ASP A 208 -1.69 -12.67 -8.81
C ASP A 208 -2.97 -12.77 -9.65
N PRO A 209 -3.66 -13.92 -9.62
CA PRO A 209 -4.85 -14.16 -10.45
C PRO A 209 -6.09 -13.35 -10.06
N ARG A 210 -6.02 -12.53 -9.01
CA ARG A 210 -7.09 -11.58 -8.64
C ARG A 210 -7.16 -10.37 -9.56
N PHE A 211 -6.08 -10.06 -10.28
CA PHE A 211 -5.92 -8.83 -11.05
C PHE A 211 -5.94 -9.02 -12.58
#